data_848d7ba0e3184fcbd769e5ff1acdba86
#
_entry.id   848d7ba0e3184fcbd769e5ff1acdba86
#
_cell.length_a   1.000
_cell.length_b   1.000
_cell.length_c   1.000
_cell.angle_alpha   90.00
_cell.angle_beta   90.00
_cell.angle_gamma   90.00
#
_symmetry.space_group_name_H-M   'P 1'
#
loop_
_entity.id
_entity.type
_entity.pdbx_description
1 polymer ?
#
loop_
_entity_poly.entity_id
_entity_poly.type
_entity_poly.pdbx_seq_one_letter_code
_entity_poly.pdbx_strand_id
1 'polypeptide(L)'
;MTERELLQGYVSKPAIQNALRVIRFAEGTERGGPDSYRVMFGGSLAPDLKRHPDRAITGGGYTSTAAGAYQFLSPTWNEQAKALGLSDFSAQNQDLAATRLLRNRLMSIGGLSVLEKEGFSPRVSAALAPEWASLPTESGKSYYGQPVKKLSELQKIYGQAAQPASTAQQEPGKGQETSTGSFLQGFMSAMAGNQPKELSTTDLVKQELMARLLTPAPEIDPLDFLANMRPIG
;
A
#
# COMPACT_ATOMS: atom_id res chain seq x y z
N MET A 1 -5.82 23.34 11.07
CA MET A 1 -5.84 22.35 9.96
C MET A 1 -5.57 20.99 10.58
N THR A 2 -6.50 20.07 10.44
CA THR A 2 -6.33 18.68 10.91
C THR A 2 -5.41 17.89 9.98
N GLU A 3 -4.86 16.74 10.44
CA GLU A 3 -4.07 15.85 9.57
C GLU A 3 -4.87 15.40 8.34
N ARG A 4 -6.17 15.10 8.54
CA ARG A 4 -7.07 14.73 7.45
C ARG A 4 -7.18 15.81 6.37
N GLU A 5 -7.40 17.07 6.76
CA GLU A 5 -7.49 18.19 5.82
C GLU A 5 -6.18 18.40 5.06
N LEU A 6 -5.05 18.27 5.75
CA LEU A 6 -3.73 18.33 5.12
C LEU A 6 -3.58 17.24 4.06
N LEU A 7 -3.91 15.99 4.39
CA LEU A 7 -3.79 14.85 3.48
C LEU A 7 -4.76 14.95 2.30
N GLN A 8 -5.97 15.49 2.49
CA GLN A 8 -6.91 15.76 1.40
C GLN A 8 -6.30 16.68 0.34
N GLY A 9 -5.54 17.71 0.77
CA GLY A 9 -4.79 18.58 -0.14
C GLY A 9 -3.66 17.85 -0.88
N TYR A 10 -3.07 16.82 -0.29
CA TYR A 10 -2.01 16.03 -0.95
C TYR A 10 -2.57 14.98 -1.92
N VAL A 11 -3.66 14.31 -1.59
CA VAL A 11 -4.24 13.23 -2.41
C VAL A 11 -4.48 13.69 -3.85
N SER A 12 -4.90 14.93 -4.07
CA SER A 12 -5.17 15.48 -5.41
C SER A 12 -3.92 15.83 -6.23
N LYS A 13 -2.74 15.84 -5.61
CA LYS A 13 -1.49 16.18 -6.32
C LYS A 13 -1.07 15.06 -7.30
N PRO A 14 -0.68 15.39 -8.54
CA PRO A 14 -0.30 14.40 -9.55
C PRO A 14 0.79 13.42 -9.07
N ALA A 15 1.81 13.91 -8.37
CA ALA A 15 2.88 13.06 -7.85
C ALA A 15 2.37 12.01 -6.85
N ILE A 16 1.40 12.37 -6.02
CA ILE A 16 0.77 11.45 -5.06
C ILE A 16 -0.13 10.45 -5.79
N GLN A 17 -0.97 10.91 -6.72
CA GLN A 17 -1.81 10.03 -7.53
C GLN A 17 -0.98 9.00 -8.32
N ASN A 18 0.14 9.43 -8.89
CA ASN A 18 1.05 8.54 -9.60
C ASN A 18 1.69 7.49 -8.63
N ALA A 19 2.10 7.91 -7.43
CA ALA A 19 2.62 6.98 -6.42
C ALA A 19 1.57 5.98 -5.96
N LEU A 20 0.33 6.42 -5.69
CA LEU A 20 -0.79 5.57 -5.34
C LEU A 20 -1.09 4.55 -6.46
N ARG A 21 -1.03 4.98 -7.72
CA ARG A 21 -1.18 4.08 -8.88
C ARG A 21 -0.05 3.05 -8.95
N VAL A 22 1.19 3.45 -8.70
CA VAL A 22 2.32 2.51 -8.65
C VAL A 22 2.07 1.43 -7.60
N ILE A 23 1.57 1.79 -6.41
CA ILE A 23 1.25 0.83 -5.35
C ILE A 23 0.16 -0.12 -5.82
N ARG A 24 -0.96 0.38 -6.37
CA ARG A 24 -2.03 -0.49 -6.91
C ARG A 24 -1.51 -1.46 -7.97
N PHE A 25 -0.65 -0.97 -8.87
CA PHE A 25 0.00 -1.82 -9.87
C PHE A 25 0.89 -2.87 -9.22
N ALA A 26 1.69 -2.49 -8.24
CA ALA A 26 2.58 -3.40 -7.54
C ALA A 26 1.80 -4.49 -6.78
N GLU A 27 0.73 -4.12 -6.08
CA GLU A 27 -0.16 -5.03 -5.36
C GLU A 27 -1.09 -5.85 -6.28
N GLY A 28 -1.09 -5.59 -7.60
CA GLY A 28 -1.93 -6.31 -8.56
C GLY A 28 -3.42 -5.99 -8.46
N THR A 29 -3.75 -4.84 -7.90
CA THR A 29 -5.13 -4.37 -7.70
C THR A 29 -5.58 -3.36 -8.77
N GLU A 30 -4.69 -2.91 -9.64
CA GLU A 30 -5.01 -1.96 -10.73
C GLU A 30 -5.88 -2.66 -11.79
N ARG A 31 -7.20 -2.57 -11.64
CA ARG A 31 -8.18 -3.20 -12.53
C ARG A 31 -8.93 -2.19 -13.41
N GLY A 32 -8.62 -0.90 -13.24
CA GLY A 32 -9.41 0.17 -13.79
C GLY A 32 -10.77 0.32 -13.06
N GLY A 33 -11.13 1.57 -12.73
CA GLY A 33 -12.39 1.87 -12.08
C GLY A 33 -12.53 1.38 -10.62
N PRO A 34 -13.78 1.31 -10.13
CA PRO A 34 -14.07 1.10 -8.71
C PRO A 34 -13.71 -0.28 -8.18
N ASP A 35 -13.57 -1.29 -9.03
CA ASP A 35 -13.26 -2.65 -8.59
C ASP A 35 -11.85 -2.78 -8.02
N SER A 36 -10.93 -1.90 -8.38
CA SER A 36 -9.60 -1.81 -7.75
C SER A 36 -9.69 -1.70 -6.22
N TYR A 37 -10.68 -0.97 -5.72
CA TYR A 37 -10.85 -0.71 -4.29
C TYR A 37 -11.56 -1.85 -3.53
N ARG A 38 -12.07 -2.85 -4.26
CA ARG A 38 -12.80 -4.00 -3.69
C ARG A 38 -11.97 -5.28 -3.64
N VAL A 39 -10.77 -5.28 -4.21
CA VAL A 39 -9.93 -6.48 -4.32
C VAL A 39 -9.54 -6.97 -2.93
N MET A 40 -9.86 -8.22 -2.61
CA MET A 40 -9.38 -8.92 -1.42
C MET A 40 -8.17 -9.79 -1.76
N PHE A 41 -7.44 -10.21 -0.74
CA PHE A 41 -6.36 -11.19 -0.91
C PHE A 41 -6.83 -12.37 -1.76
N GLY A 42 -6.01 -12.81 -2.71
CA GLY A 42 -6.38 -13.87 -3.67
C GLY A 42 -7.26 -13.40 -4.85
N GLY A 43 -7.61 -12.10 -4.93
CA GLY A 43 -8.22 -11.48 -6.11
C GLY A 43 -9.73 -11.48 -6.18
N SER A 44 -10.45 -12.07 -5.20
CA SER A 44 -11.90 -11.93 -5.09
C SER A 44 -12.30 -10.49 -4.72
N LEU A 45 -13.55 -10.11 -4.97
CA LEU A 45 -14.04 -8.77 -4.69
C LEU A 45 -14.88 -8.75 -3.41
N ALA A 46 -14.68 -7.74 -2.57
CA ALA A 46 -15.59 -7.43 -1.47
C ALA A 46 -16.97 -7.05 -2.00
N PRO A 47 -18.06 -7.43 -1.33
CA PRO A 47 -19.41 -7.12 -1.79
C PRO A 47 -19.72 -5.62 -1.76
N ASP A 48 -19.17 -4.91 -0.80
CA ASP A 48 -19.31 -3.46 -0.65
C ASP A 48 -18.05 -2.84 0.02
N LEU A 49 -18.08 -1.53 0.19
CA LEU A 49 -17.02 -0.72 0.81
C LEU A 49 -17.50 -0.01 2.10
N LYS A 50 -18.54 -0.51 2.76
CA LYS A 50 -19.04 0.07 4.01
C LYS A 50 -18.06 -0.07 5.15
N ARG A 51 -17.21 -1.10 5.11
CA ARG A 51 -16.13 -1.35 6.07
C ARG A 51 -15.06 -2.22 5.45
N HIS A 52 -13.88 -2.25 6.05
CA HIS A 52 -12.85 -3.23 5.68
C HIS A 52 -13.44 -4.64 5.83
N PRO A 53 -13.26 -5.54 4.83
CA PRO A 53 -13.88 -6.86 4.86
C PRO A 53 -13.50 -7.71 6.07
N ASP A 54 -12.30 -7.50 6.61
CA ASP A 54 -11.73 -8.23 7.76
C ASP A 54 -11.88 -9.75 7.63
N ARG A 55 -11.71 -10.24 6.41
CA ARG A 55 -11.85 -11.64 6.06
C ARG A 55 -10.49 -12.27 5.85
N ALA A 56 -10.11 -13.20 6.72
CA ALA A 56 -8.91 -14.01 6.53
C ALA A 56 -9.13 -14.98 5.35
N ILE A 57 -8.31 -14.84 4.33
CA ILE A 57 -8.33 -15.67 3.13
C ILE A 57 -7.01 -16.41 3.06
N THR A 58 -7.08 -17.74 2.87
CA THR A 58 -5.90 -18.60 2.70
C THR A 58 -5.67 -18.87 1.22
N GLY A 59 -4.43 -18.62 0.77
CA GLY A 59 -4.03 -18.89 -0.60
C GLY A 59 -2.50 -18.88 -0.72
N GLY A 60 -1.94 -19.75 -1.57
CA GLY A 60 -0.49 -19.82 -1.79
C GLY A 60 0.34 -20.13 -0.53
N GLY A 61 -0.23 -20.83 0.44
CA GLY A 61 0.45 -21.13 1.72
C GLY A 61 0.40 -19.99 2.76
N TYR A 62 -0.33 -18.90 2.49
CA TYR A 62 -0.45 -17.77 3.39
C TYR A 62 -1.92 -17.50 3.71
N THR A 63 -2.17 -16.92 4.89
CA THR A 63 -3.47 -16.40 5.28
C THR A 63 -3.35 -14.90 5.50
N SER A 64 -4.23 -14.11 4.87
CA SER A 64 -4.17 -12.66 4.93
C SER A 64 -5.57 -12.05 4.97
N THR A 65 -5.69 -10.91 5.67
CA THR A 65 -6.87 -10.06 5.66
C THR A 65 -6.74 -8.89 4.67
N ALA A 66 -5.68 -8.89 3.85
CA ALA A 66 -5.39 -7.80 2.92
C ALA A 66 -6.58 -7.50 2.00
N ALA A 67 -6.96 -6.23 1.90
CA ALA A 67 -8.09 -5.80 1.09
C ALA A 67 -7.91 -4.37 0.55
N GLY A 68 -8.68 -4.07 -0.48
CA GLY A 68 -8.72 -2.78 -1.14
C GLY A 68 -7.59 -2.54 -2.13
N ALA A 69 -7.58 -1.35 -2.68
CA ALA A 69 -6.65 -0.94 -3.71
C ALA A 69 -5.17 -1.01 -3.27
N TYR A 70 -4.92 -0.89 -1.99
CA TYR A 70 -3.58 -0.86 -1.38
C TYR A 70 -3.29 -2.07 -0.49
N GLN A 71 -4.15 -3.10 -0.55
CA GLN A 71 -4.02 -4.35 0.20
C GLN A 71 -3.80 -4.12 1.71
N PHE A 72 -4.60 -3.24 2.31
CA PHE A 72 -4.55 -3.00 3.74
C PHE A 72 -4.85 -4.28 4.53
N LEU A 73 -4.00 -4.60 5.48
CA LEU A 73 -4.34 -5.55 6.54
C LEU A 73 -5.36 -4.91 7.49
N SER A 74 -6.25 -5.71 8.10
CA SER A 74 -7.25 -5.19 9.03
C SER A 74 -6.68 -4.32 10.16
N PRO A 75 -5.57 -4.70 10.83
CA PRO A 75 -4.98 -3.86 11.87
C PRO A 75 -4.49 -2.52 11.31
N THR A 76 -3.80 -2.54 10.17
CA THR A 76 -3.30 -1.32 9.50
C THR A 76 -4.46 -0.40 9.13
N TRP A 77 -5.51 -0.95 8.52
CA TRP A 77 -6.70 -0.16 8.20
C TRP A 77 -7.32 0.49 9.43
N ASN A 78 -7.54 -0.29 10.49
CA ASN A 78 -8.16 0.18 11.72
C ASN A 78 -7.35 1.32 12.38
N GLU A 79 -6.02 1.23 12.35
CA GLU A 79 -5.14 2.31 12.80
C GLU A 79 -5.34 3.58 11.98
N GLN A 80 -5.28 3.47 10.63
CA GLN A 80 -5.46 4.62 9.74
C GLN A 80 -6.87 5.22 9.89
N ALA A 81 -7.90 4.38 9.95
CA ALA A 81 -9.28 4.81 10.11
C ALA A 81 -9.49 5.57 11.43
N LYS A 82 -8.92 5.06 12.53
CA LYS A 82 -8.96 5.74 13.84
C LYS A 82 -8.23 7.09 13.78
N ALA A 83 -7.01 7.11 13.23
CA ALA A 83 -6.19 8.32 13.19
C ALA A 83 -6.82 9.45 12.34
N LEU A 84 -7.50 9.10 11.27
CA LEU A 84 -8.09 10.06 10.31
C LEU A 84 -9.60 10.25 10.51
N GLY A 85 -10.25 9.53 11.45
CA GLY A 85 -11.69 9.58 11.64
C GLY A 85 -12.47 9.09 10.41
N LEU A 86 -12.02 7.98 9.77
CA LEU A 86 -12.67 7.42 8.59
C LEU A 86 -13.83 6.51 9.01
N SER A 87 -14.98 6.69 8.37
CA SER A 87 -16.23 5.98 8.74
C SER A 87 -16.48 4.72 7.92
N ASP A 88 -15.84 4.60 6.75
CA ASP A 88 -16.07 3.51 5.80
C ASP A 88 -14.80 3.20 4.99
N PHE A 89 -14.83 2.11 4.23
CA PHE A 89 -13.72 1.63 3.39
C PHE A 89 -13.81 2.16 1.95
N SER A 90 -14.45 3.32 1.74
CA SER A 90 -14.61 3.92 0.40
C SER A 90 -13.26 4.18 -0.29
N ALA A 91 -13.30 4.32 -1.62
CA ALA A 91 -12.12 4.63 -2.42
C ALA A 91 -11.36 5.87 -1.90
N GLN A 92 -12.10 6.94 -1.59
CA GLN A 92 -11.52 8.19 -1.06
C GLN A 92 -10.84 7.97 0.29
N ASN A 93 -11.45 7.20 1.18
CA ASN A 93 -10.86 6.89 2.49
C ASN A 93 -9.64 5.97 2.37
N GLN A 94 -9.65 5.04 1.42
CA GLN A 94 -8.48 4.21 1.12
C GLN A 94 -7.31 5.06 0.58
N ASP A 95 -7.59 6.01 -0.33
CA ASP A 95 -6.58 6.92 -0.87
C ASP A 95 -5.98 7.82 0.23
N LEU A 96 -6.81 8.33 1.15
CA LEU A 96 -6.34 9.10 2.31
C LEU A 96 -5.45 8.27 3.24
N ALA A 97 -5.88 7.07 3.58
CA ALA A 97 -5.13 6.15 4.43
C ALA A 97 -3.78 5.79 3.80
N ALA A 98 -3.77 5.45 2.50
CA ALA A 98 -2.53 5.17 1.76
C ALA A 98 -1.62 6.40 1.68
N THR A 99 -2.17 7.60 1.50
CA THR A 99 -1.38 8.84 1.49
C THR A 99 -0.75 9.13 2.85
N ARG A 100 -1.43 8.81 3.97
CA ARG A 100 -0.84 8.89 5.31
C ARG A 100 0.33 7.93 5.46
N LEU A 101 0.18 6.67 5.03
CA LEU A 101 1.26 5.69 5.05
C LEU A 101 2.45 6.13 4.16
N LEU A 102 2.19 6.62 2.94
CA LEU A 102 3.21 7.23 2.08
C LEU A 102 3.98 8.32 2.82
N ARG A 103 3.26 9.28 3.43
CA ARG A 103 3.87 10.37 4.19
C ARG A 103 4.76 9.83 5.30
N ASN A 104 4.25 8.93 6.11
CA ASN A 104 4.98 8.38 7.25
C ASN A 104 6.26 7.65 6.83
N ARG A 105 6.19 6.82 5.78
CA ARG A 105 7.37 6.10 5.25
C ARG A 105 8.39 7.03 4.59
N LEU A 106 7.95 8.11 3.97
CA LEU A 106 8.84 9.05 3.28
C LEU A 106 9.41 10.14 4.19
N MET A 107 8.95 10.28 5.44
CA MET A 107 9.42 11.33 6.36
C MET A 107 10.95 11.36 6.49
N SER A 108 11.59 10.21 6.63
CA SER A 108 13.04 10.10 6.79
C SER A 108 13.86 10.52 5.55
N ILE A 109 13.22 10.64 4.39
CA ILE A 109 13.86 10.96 3.13
C ILE A 109 13.36 12.25 2.49
N GLY A 110 12.60 13.08 3.22
CA GLY A 110 12.14 14.38 2.75
C GLY A 110 10.62 14.52 2.62
N GLY A 111 9.86 13.55 3.14
CA GLY A 111 8.39 13.56 3.13
C GLY A 111 7.81 13.40 1.72
N LEU A 112 6.52 13.76 1.55
CA LEU A 112 5.82 13.61 0.27
C LEU A 112 6.44 14.43 -0.88
N SER A 113 7.18 15.50 -0.57
CA SER A 113 7.81 16.34 -1.59
C SER A 113 8.91 15.61 -2.38
N VAL A 114 9.45 14.50 -1.84
CA VAL A 114 10.45 13.69 -2.56
C VAL A 114 9.87 13.11 -3.85
N LEU A 115 8.56 12.82 -3.88
CA LEU A 115 7.87 12.31 -5.07
C LEU A 115 7.83 13.35 -6.20
N GLU A 116 7.71 14.62 -5.88
CA GLU A 116 7.74 15.71 -6.86
C GLU A 116 9.17 15.94 -7.39
N LYS A 117 10.19 15.77 -6.53
CA LYS A 117 11.59 16.04 -6.85
C LYS A 117 12.29 14.89 -7.57
N GLU A 118 12.06 13.67 -7.15
CA GLU A 118 12.79 12.47 -7.58
C GLU A 118 11.92 11.45 -8.34
N GLY A 119 10.59 11.65 -8.33
CA GLY A 119 9.66 10.65 -8.85
C GLY A 119 9.73 9.36 -8.04
N PHE A 120 9.46 8.23 -8.67
CA PHE A 120 9.54 6.90 -8.04
C PHE A 120 10.97 6.35 -8.14
N SER A 121 11.90 6.98 -7.40
CA SER A 121 13.33 6.63 -7.38
C SER A 121 13.58 5.31 -6.61
N PRO A 122 14.77 4.68 -6.75
CA PRO A 122 15.15 3.51 -5.94
C PRO A 122 15.00 3.77 -4.44
N ARG A 123 15.40 4.96 -3.98
CA ARG A 123 15.30 5.39 -2.58
C ARG A 123 13.86 5.51 -2.11
N VAL A 124 12.98 6.05 -2.95
CA VAL A 124 11.54 6.12 -2.66
C VAL A 124 10.96 4.71 -2.55
N SER A 125 11.22 3.84 -3.53
CA SER A 125 10.76 2.45 -3.49
C SER A 125 11.22 1.73 -2.22
N ALA A 126 12.49 1.86 -1.86
CA ALA A 126 13.08 1.24 -0.68
C ALA A 126 12.44 1.72 0.63
N ALA A 127 12.13 3.02 0.74
CA ALA A 127 11.46 3.58 1.91
C ALA A 127 10.01 3.05 2.05
N LEU A 128 9.36 2.72 0.94
CA LEU A 128 7.99 2.20 0.90
C LEU A 128 7.92 0.66 1.02
N ALA A 129 8.99 -0.08 0.70
CA ALA A 129 9.02 -1.54 0.69
C ALA A 129 8.64 -2.20 2.04
N PRO A 130 8.90 -1.62 3.23
CA PRO A 130 8.42 -2.15 4.49
C PRO A 130 6.89 -2.12 4.64
N GLU A 131 6.19 -1.23 3.92
CA GLU A 131 4.73 -1.13 3.94
C GLU A 131 4.10 -1.98 2.83
N TRP A 132 4.65 -1.89 1.63
CA TRP A 132 4.17 -2.60 0.44
C TRP A 132 5.24 -3.56 -0.05
N ALA A 133 5.11 -4.80 0.38
CA ALA A 133 6.10 -5.85 0.20
C ALA A 133 6.37 -6.25 -1.27
N SER A 134 5.48 -5.85 -2.19
CA SER A 134 5.65 -5.98 -3.65
C SER A 134 6.65 -4.98 -4.24
N LEU A 135 7.07 -3.97 -3.46
CA LEU A 135 8.05 -2.97 -3.88
C LEU A 135 9.49 -3.46 -3.61
N PRO A 136 10.43 -3.19 -4.52
CA PRO A 136 11.83 -3.56 -4.31
C PRO A 136 12.55 -2.57 -3.39
N THR A 137 13.55 -3.07 -2.66
CA THR A 137 14.57 -2.29 -1.97
C THR A 137 15.52 -1.63 -2.98
N GLU A 138 16.47 -0.80 -2.54
CA GLU A 138 17.48 -0.19 -3.41
C GLU A 138 18.31 -1.22 -4.19
N SER A 139 18.54 -2.39 -3.59
CA SER A 139 19.24 -3.50 -4.26
C SER A 139 18.36 -4.27 -5.25
N GLY A 140 17.11 -3.86 -5.45
CA GLY A 140 16.15 -4.55 -6.33
C GLY A 140 15.59 -5.84 -5.73
N LYS A 141 15.89 -6.14 -4.47
CA LYS A 141 15.42 -7.34 -3.77
C LYS A 141 14.16 -7.04 -2.95
N SER A 142 13.44 -8.10 -2.59
CA SER A 142 12.33 -8.00 -1.65
C SER A 142 12.82 -7.63 -0.25
N TYR A 143 12.02 -6.83 0.46
CA TYR A 143 12.22 -6.58 1.89
C TYR A 143 11.94 -7.83 2.75
N TYR A 144 10.97 -8.65 2.34
CA TYR A 144 10.50 -9.83 3.09
C TYR A 144 10.79 -11.18 2.41
N GLY A 145 11.54 -11.19 1.30
CA GLY A 145 11.94 -12.42 0.60
C GLY A 145 10.93 -12.94 -0.43
N GLN A 146 9.84 -12.21 -0.69
CA GLN A 146 8.83 -12.56 -1.69
C GLN A 146 9.13 -11.92 -3.06
N PRO A 147 8.49 -12.36 -4.16
CA PRO A 147 8.65 -11.70 -5.46
C PRO A 147 8.28 -10.22 -5.43
N VAL A 148 9.06 -9.38 -6.09
CA VAL A 148 8.82 -7.94 -6.22
C VAL A 148 8.72 -7.54 -7.68
N LYS A 149 8.09 -6.39 -7.95
CA LYS A 149 8.04 -5.77 -9.27
C LYS A 149 9.42 -5.20 -9.64
N LYS A 150 9.71 -5.14 -10.94
CA LYS A 150 10.91 -4.47 -11.42
C LYS A 150 10.77 -2.95 -11.25
N LEU A 151 11.79 -2.30 -10.70
CA LEU A 151 11.77 -0.86 -10.48
C LEU A 151 11.50 -0.07 -11.78
N SER A 152 12.05 -0.52 -12.91
CA SER A 152 11.81 0.13 -14.22
C SER A 152 10.34 0.09 -14.65
N GLU A 153 9.60 -0.96 -14.30
CA GLU A 153 8.16 -1.04 -14.55
C GLU A 153 7.40 -0.05 -13.67
N LEU A 154 7.75 0.04 -12.39
CA LEU A 154 7.16 0.97 -11.44
C LEU A 154 7.39 2.43 -11.85
N GLN A 155 8.60 2.75 -12.30
CA GLN A 155 8.96 4.08 -12.82
C GLN A 155 8.18 4.42 -14.09
N LYS A 156 7.98 3.46 -15.00
CA LYS A 156 7.13 3.64 -16.18
C LYS A 156 5.69 3.95 -15.80
N ILE A 157 5.12 3.21 -14.83
CA ILE A 157 3.76 3.48 -14.33
C ILE A 157 3.67 4.86 -13.67
N TYR A 158 4.68 5.26 -12.88
CA TYR A 158 4.72 6.58 -12.26
C TYR A 158 4.75 7.72 -13.28
N GLY A 159 5.49 7.57 -14.37
CA GLY A 159 5.61 8.58 -15.44
C GLY A 159 4.37 8.69 -16.34
N GLN A 160 3.44 7.72 -16.30
CA GLN A 160 2.18 7.79 -17.03
C GLN A 160 1.22 8.67 -16.25
N ALA A 161 0.64 9.70 -16.90
CA ALA A 161 -0.35 10.55 -16.25
C ALA A 161 -1.48 9.72 -15.62
N ALA A 162 -1.76 9.97 -14.36
CA ALA A 162 -2.91 9.38 -13.69
C ALA A 162 -4.18 9.85 -14.40
N GLN A 163 -4.91 8.96 -15.03
CA GLN A 163 -6.27 9.27 -15.48
C GLN A 163 -7.13 9.45 -14.22
N PRO A 164 -7.90 10.54 -14.11
CA PRO A 164 -8.80 10.72 -12.98
C PRO A 164 -9.78 9.54 -12.91
N ALA A 165 -9.92 8.94 -11.73
CA ALA A 165 -10.79 7.79 -11.48
C ALA A 165 -12.29 8.12 -11.56
N SER A 166 -12.68 9.32 -11.97
CA SER A 166 -14.06 9.77 -12.08
C SER A 166 -14.35 10.30 -13.47
N THR A 167 -14.64 9.44 -14.41
CA THR A 167 -15.64 9.63 -15.49
C THR A 167 -15.69 8.35 -16.33
N ALA A 168 -16.21 7.28 -15.78
CA ALA A 168 -16.71 6.17 -16.59
C ALA A 168 -18.23 6.20 -16.51
N GLN A 169 -18.84 7.00 -17.37
CA GLN A 169 -20.17 6.69 -17.84
C GLN A 169 -20.07 5.35 -18.59
N GLN A 170 -20.88 4.42 -18.16
CA GLN A 170 -21.02 3.08 -18.76
C GLN A 170 -21.41 3.18 -20.22
N GLU A 171 -20.61 2.57 -21.09
CA GLU A 171 -21.12 1.90 -22.28
C GLU A 171 -20.69 0.44 -22.25
N PRO A 172 -21.61 -0.51 -22.54
CA PRO A 172 -21.30 -1.93 -22.51
C PRO A 172 -20.64 -2.33 -23.83
N GLY A 173 -19.34 -2.55 -23.84
CA GLY A 173 -18.56 -2.92 -25.01
C GLY A 173 -17.55 -4.02 -24.73
N LYS A 174 -17.90 -5.24 -25.17
CA LYS A 174 -17.08 -6.40 -25.55
C LYS A 174 -15.71 -6.57 -24.91
N GLY A 175 -15.59 -7.73 -24.27
CA GLY A 175 -14.40 -8.25 -23.61
C GLY A 175 -13.13 -8.20 -24.43
N GLN A 176 -12.11 -7.71 -23.76
CA GLN A 176 -10.72 -8.00 -24.08
C GLN A 176 -10.12 -8.51 -22.77
N GLU A 177 -9.91 -9.81 -22.71
CA GLU A 177 -9.18 -10.47 -21.63
C GLU A 177 -7.76 -9.93 -21.60
N THR A 178 -7.51 -8.94 -20.76
CA THR A 178 -6.16 -8.45 -20.49
C THR A 178 -5.59 -9.18 -19.28
N SER A 179 -4.51 -9.81 -19.50
CA SER A 179 -3.49 -10.56 -18.76
C SER A 179 -3.26 -10.26 -17.26
N THR A 180 -4.19 -9.67 -16.55
CA THR A 180 -4.06 -9.30 -15.12
C THR A 180 -4.36 -10.48 -14.19
N GLY A 181 -5.09 -11.50 -14.66
CA GLY A 181 -5.27 -12.79 -13.98
C GLY A 181 -3.97 -13.58 -13.84
N SER A 182 -3.01 -13.32 -14.72
CA SER A 182 -1.72 -14.02 -14.79
C SER A 182 -0.75 -13.70 -13.65
N PHE A 183 -0.82 -12.51 -13.02
CA PHE A 183 0.13 -12.18 -11.92
C PHE A 183 -0.28 -12.81 -10.59
N LEU A 184 -1.56 -12.67 -10.21
CA LEU A 184 -2.06 -13.36 -9.02
C LEU A 184 -1.96 -14.87 -9.18
N GLN A 185 -2.20 -15.39 -10.40
CA GLN A 185 -2.02 -16.80 -10.73
C GLN A 185 -0.53 -17.19 -10.80
N GLY A 186 0.34 -16.32 -11.31
CA GLY A 186 1.79 -16.48 -11.28
C GLY A 186 2.37 -16.35 -9.87
N PHE A 187 1.87 -15.44 -9.06
CA PHE A 187 2.20 -15.29 -7.64
C PHE A 187 1.74 -16.54 -6.86
N MET A 188 0.50 -16.97 -7.06
CA MET A 188 -0.05 -18.17 -6.45
C MET A 188 0.66 -19.45 -6.95
N SER A 189 1.08 -19.50 -8.23
CA SER A 189 1.79 -20.66 -8.81
C SER A 189 3.27 -20.71 -8.40
N ALA A 190 3.92 -19.56 -8.27
CA ALA A 190 5.30 -19.48 -7.73
C ALA A 190 5.36 -19.87 -6.25
N MET A 191 4.26 -19.63 -5.50
CA MET A 191 4.11 -20.05 -4.12
C MET A 191 3.70 -21.53 -3.99
N ALA A 192 2.94 -22.09 -4.93
CA ALA A 192 2.50 -23.48 -4.93
C ALA A 192 3.63 -24.49 -5.26
N GLY A 193 4.71 -24.02 -5.89
CA GLY A 193 5.89 -24.84 -6.18
C GLY A 193 6.80 -25.14 -4.97
N ASN A 194 6.53 -24.50 -3.82
CA ASN A 194 7.26 -24.77 -2.59
C ASN A 194 6.36 -25.61 -1.66
N GLN A 195 6.65 -26.89 -1.53
CA GLN A 195 6.01 -27.80 -0.56
C GLN A 195 5.93 -27.15 0.82
N PRO A 196 4.87 -27.36 1.61
CA PRO A 196 4.74 -26.82 2.94
C PRO A 196 5.87 -27.36 3.81
N LYS A 197 6.94 -26.60 3.97
CA LYS A 197 7.86 -26.76 5.09
C LYS A 197 7.08 -26.31 6.33
N GLU A 198 7.03 -27.17 7.33
CA GLU A 198 6.63 -26.75 8.67
C GLU A 198 7.27 -25.40 8.97
N LEU A 199 6.44 -24.42 9.38
CA LEU A 199 6.89 -23.07 9.74
C LEU A 199 8.03 -23.22 10.75
N SER A 200 9.23 -22.87 10.32
CA SER A 200 10.36 -22.86 11.24
C SER A 200 10.09 -21.81 12.31
N THR A 201 10.65 -22.01 13.50
CA THR A 201 10.63 -20.99 14.58
C THR A 201 11.06 -19.61 14.08
N THR A 202 11.87 -19.54 13.02
CA THR A 202 12.31 -18.32 12.34
C THR A 202 11.15 -17.64 11.58
N ASP A 203 10.20 -18.40 11.01
CA ASP A 203 9.06 -17.82 10.28
C ASP A 203 7.99 -17.32 11.24
N LEU A 204 7.81 -17.99 12.39
CA LEU A 204 6.97 -17.51 13.50
C LEU A 204 7.55 -16.23 14.13
N VAL A 205 8.87 -16.15 14.30
CA VAL A 205 9.56 -14.96 14.80
C VAL A 205 9.46 -13.82 13.78
N LYS A 206 9.53 -14.09 12.47
CA LYS A 206 9.29 -13.07 11.45
C LYS A 206 7.86 -12.56 11.47
N GLN A 207 6.88 -13.44 11.65
CA GLN A 207 5.47 -13.06 11.74
C GLN A 207 5.19 -12.23 13.00
N GLU A 208 5.80 -12.57 14.14
CA GLU A 208 5.71 -11.81 15.38
C GLU A 208 6.52 -10.51 15.32
N LEU A 209 7.68 -10.50 14.65
CA LEU A 209 8.47 -9.29 14.40
C LEU A 209 7.72 -8.34 13.45
N MET A 210 7.01 -8.89 12.46
CA MET A 210 6.11 -8.14 11.58
C MET A 210 4.96 -7.49 12.37
N ALA A 211 4.36 -8.22 13.31
CA ALA A 211 3.33 -7.68 14.19
C ALA A 211 3.89 -6.59 15.11
N ARG A 212 5.13 -6.69 15.57
CA ARG A 212 5.80 -5.70 16.44
C ARG A 212 6.33 -4.48 15.70
N LEU A 213 6.79 -4.64 14.44
CA LEU A 213 7.18 -3.51 13.58
C LEU A 213 5.98 -2.69 13.09
N LEU A 214 4.78 -3.26 13.17
CA LEU A 214 3.50 -2.60 12.91
C LEU A 214 2.92 -1.91 14.16
N THR A 215 3.55 -2.05 15.35
CA THR A 215 3.19 -1.21 16.49
C THR A 215 3.69 0.22 16.21
N PRO A 216 2.84 1.25 16.40
CA PRO A 216 3.24 2.63 16.17
C PRO A 216 4.44 2.96 17.04
N ALA A 217 5.41 3.70 16.49
CA ALA A 217 6.40 4.37 17.30
C ALA A 217 5.66 5.17 18.40
N PRO A 218 6.18 5.19 19.64
CA PRO A 218 5.53 5.95 20.71
C PRO A 218 5.27 7.37 20.21
N GLU A 219 4.04 7.83 20.38
CA GLU A 219 3.67 9.23 20.15
C GLU A 219 4.65 10.11 20.91
N ILE A 220 5.56 10.74 20.20
CA ILE A 220 6.37 11.82 20.78
C ILE A 220 5.40 12.99 20.90
N ASP A 221 5.00 13.32 22.13
CA ASP A 221 4.20 14.51 22.41
C ASP A 221 4.92 15.71 21.82
N PRO A 222 4.27 16.52 20.96
CA PRO A 222 4.88 17.73 20.41
C PRO A 222 5.42 18.69 21.47
N LEU A 223 4.93 18.61 22.69
CA LEU A 223 5.38 19.40 23.84
C LEU A 223 6.72 18.90 24.42
N ASP A 224 7.02 17.60 24.33
CA ASP A 224 8.31 17.07 24.76
C ASP A 224 9.47 17.48 23.86
N PHE A 225 9.20 17.74 22.58
CA PHE A 225 10.20 18.26 21.65
C PHE A 225 10.63 19.69 21.99
N LEU A 226 9.70 20.54 22.46
CA LEU A 226 9.98 21.91 22.88
C LEU A 226 10.69 22.00 24.25
N ALA A 227 10.46 21.03 25.13
CA ALA A 227 11.09 20.99 26.46
C ALA A 227 12.59 20.66 26.40
N ASN A 228 13.08 20.03 25.33
CA ASN A 228 14.48 19.63 25.17
C ASN A 228 15.35 20.60 24.32
N MET A 229 14.79 21.70 23.83
CA MET A 229 15.59 22.78 23.24
C MET A 229 16.27 23.63 24.32
N ARG A 230 17.48 23.25 24.71
CA ARG A 230 18.33 24.15 25.49
C ARG A 230 18.81 25.31 24.60
N PRO A 231 18.71 26.57 25.06
CA PRO A 231 19.33 27.67 24.33
C PRO A 231 20.84 27.47 24.30
N ILE A 232 21.41 27.53 23.11
CA ILE A 232 22.86 27.60 22.92
C ILE A 232 23.25 29.02 23.32
N GLY A 233 23.95 29.16 24.45
CA GLY A 233 24.59 30.39 24.91
C GLY A 233 25.85 30.70 24.17
#